data_030861937acb8eee288db723f245ade3
#
_entry.id   030861937acb8eee288db723f245ade3
#
_cell.length_a   1.000
_cell.length_b   1.000
_cell.length_c   1.000
_cell.angle_alpha   90.00
_cell.angle_beta   90.00
_cell.angle_gamma   90.00
#
_symmetry.space_group_name_H-M   'P 1'
#
loop_
_entity.id
_entity.type
_entity.pdbx_description
1 polymer ?
#
loop_
_entity_poly.entity_id
_entity_poly.type
_entity_poly.pdbx_seq_one_letter_code
_entity_poly.pdbx_strand_id
1 'polypeptide(L)'
;MREIKLRVLIDYRIYYQDKYDAYSDNLTSIDICKKTITITSFYNYENVYRFEDEEVKLMQYTGIKDKNGKEIYEGDILLSVNENGVFLQEIGFGGDEREYTEFLNGFKIVNGYALEHDVTFSELKEFTKNIVLKNNIPYKNDGIDDFLYDGWWIIGNIYENKNLLEEQK
;
A
#
# COMPACT_ATOMS: atom_id res chain seq x y z
N MET A 1 16.19 16.40 -0.38
CA MET A 1 16.50 15.24 0.50
C MET A 1 15.20 14.45 0.59
N ARG A 2 15.26 13.13 0.36
CA ARG A 2 14.06 12.28 0.43
C ARG A 2 13.60 12.17 1.88
N GLU A 3 12.32 12.36 2.13
CA GLU A 3 11.73 12.14 3.45
C GLU A 3 11.65 10.64 3.73
N ILE A 4 12.22 10.19 4.83
CA ILE A 4 12.12 8.80 5.27
C ILE A 4 10.97 8.75 6.28
N LYS A 5 9.85 8.18 5.87
CA LYS A 5 8.71 7.88 6.72
C LYS A 5 8.53 6.38 6.81
N LEU A 6 8.14 5.94 7.98
CA LEU A 6 7.86 4.54 8.25
C LEU A 6 6.44 4.38 8.81
N ARG A 7 5.82 3.26 8.50
CA ARG A 7 4.67 2.72 9.22
C ARG A 7 4.98 1.31 9.65
N VAL A 8 4.31 0.86 10.68
CA VAL A 8 4.54 -0.46 11.28
C VAL A 8 3.22 -1.17 11.44
N LEU A 9 3.14 -2.40 11.00
CA LEU A 9 2.07 -3.32 11.38
C LEU A 9 2.54 -4.12 12.58
N ILE A 10 1.74 -4.16 13.65
CA ILE A 10 1.93 -5.00 14.84
C ILE A 10 0.55 -5.55 15.21
N ASP A 11 0.42 -6.86 15.34
CA ASP A 11 -0.83 -7.52 15.73
C ASP A 11 -2.06 -7.03 14.94
N TYR A 12 -1.95 -7.00 13.60
CA TYR A 12 -3.02 -6.54 12.67
C TYR A 12 -3.40 -5.07 12.78
N ARG A 13 -2.60 -4.23 13.47
CA ARG A 13 -2.83 -2.80 13.59
C ARG A 13 -1.68 -1.99 12.98
N ILE A 14 -2.01 -1.03 12.11
CA ILE A 14 -1.02 -0.15 11.47
C ILE A 14 -0.83 1.11 12.29
N TYR A 15 0.45 1.42 12.61
CA TYR A 15 0.90 2.63 13.28
C TYR A 15 1.74 3.47 12.32
N TYR A 16 1.53 4.78 12.30
CA TYR A 16 2.25 5.72 11.45
C TYR A 16 3.18 6.58 12.28
N GLN A 17 4.41 6.75 11.82
CA GLN A 17 5.44 7.53 12.52
C GLN A 17 5.08 9.02 12.67
N ASP A 18 4.32 9.56 11.72
CA ASP A 18 3.97 10.99 11.67
C ASP A 18 2.51 11.28 12.09
N LYS A 19 1.81 10.29 12.61
CA LYS A 19 0.43 10.44 13.08
C LYS A 19 0.37 10.20 14.58
N TYR A 20 -0.10 11.20 15.29
CA TYR A 20 -0.39 11.13 16.71
C TYR A 20 -1.89 11.25 16.94
N ASP A 21 -2.41 10.36 17.74
CA ASP A 21 -3.80 10.39 18.22
C ASP A 21 -3.80 10.33 19.76
N ALA A 22 -4.28 11.40 20.38
CA ALA A 22 -4.33 11.53 21.84
C ALA A 22 -5.25 10.49 22.52
N TYR A 23 -6.10 9.80 21.77
CA TYR A 23 -7.07 8.83 22.29
C TYR A 23 -6.76 7.39 21.89
N SER A 24 -5.59 7.14 21.32
CA SER A 24 -5.17 5.80 20.91
C SER A 24 -3.70 5.53 21.23
N ASP A 25 -3.27 4.30 20.96
CA ASP A 25 -1.87 3.94 21.04
C ASP A 25 -1.10 4.54 19.85
N ASN A 26 0.10 5.02 20.10
CA ASN A 26 0.91 5.74 19.11
C ASN A 26 2.29 5.12 18.93
N LEU A 27 2.78 5.13 17.71
CA LEU A 27 4.18 4.85 17.40
C LEU A 27 5.03 6.04 17.84
N THR A 28 5.78 5.88 18.93
CA THR A 28 6.56 6.97 19.53
C THR A 28 8.04 6.89 19.23
N SER A 29 8.59 5.71 18.91
CA SER A 29 9.99 5.57 18.56
C SER A 29 10.26 4.39 17.63
N ILE A 30 11.18 4.60 16.69
CA ILE A 30 11.83 3.54 15.91
C ILE A 30 13.34 3.71 16.10
N ASP A 31 13.96 2.79 16.83
CA ASP A 31 15.41 2.79 17.07
C ASP A 31 16.09 1.79 16.13
N ILE A 32 16.69 2.30 15.07
CA ILE A 32 17.35 1.50 14.04
C ILE A 32 18.59 0.77 14.61
N CYS A 33 19.30 1.41 15.55
CA CYS A 33 20.51 0.81 16.13
C CYS A 33 20.18 -0.37 17.05
N LYS A 34 19.13 -0.22 17.84
CA LYS A 34 18.65 -1.31 18.73
C LYS A 34 17.70 -2.26 18.03
N LYS A 35 17.25 -1.94 16.82
CA LYS A 35 16.23 -2.66 16.06
C LYS A 35 14.94 -2.84 16.87
N THR A 36 14.48 -1.75 17.47
CA THR A 36 13.28 -1.76 18.30
C THR A 36 12.28 -0.69 17.88
N ILE A 37 11.01 -0.95 18.18
CA ILE A 37 9.87 -0.08 17.96
C ILE A 37 9.19 0.10 19.31
N THR A 38 8.84 1.34 19.65
CA THR A 38 8.09 1.64 20.86
C THR A 38 6.70 2.15 20.50
N ILE A 39 5.69 1.47 21.00
CA ILE A 39 4.30 1.91 20.97
C ILE A 39 3.93 2.38 22.37
N THR A 40 3.55 3.64 22.48
CA THR A 40 3.01 4.18 23.74
C THR A 40 1.49 4.11 23.71
N SER A 41 0.93 3.39 24.68
CA SER A 41 -0.51 3.22 24.80
C SER A 41 -1.18 4.53 25.27
N PHE A 42 -2.49 4.61 25.09
CA PHE A 42 -3.32 5.71 25.62
C PHE A 42 -3.10 5.97 27.12
N TYR A 43 -2.78 4.94 27.89
CA TYR A 43 -2.49 5.07 29.32
C TYR A 43 -1.02 5.35 29.65
N ASN A 44 -0.21 5.74 28.66
CA ASN A 44 1.23 6.02 28.76
C ASN A 44 2.10 4.82 29.16
N TYR A 45 1.66 3.60 28.89
CA TYR A 45 2.53 2.42 28.99
C TYR A 45 3.29 2.23 27.68
N GLU A 46 4.59 2.00 27.79
CA GLU A 46 5.45 1.71 26.64
C GLU A 46 5.54 0.20 26.41
N ASN A 47 5.20 -0.22 25.19
CA ASN A 47 5.44 -1.56 24.70
C ASN A 47 6.57 -1.51 23.68
N VAL A 48 7.61 -2.31 23.90
CA VAL A 48 8.78 -2.36 23.04
C VAL A 48 8.79 -3.67 22.28
N TYR A 49 8.81 -3.58 20.95
CA TYR A 49 8.85 -4.69 20.01
C TYR A 49 10.19 -4.69 19.29
N ARG A 50 10.65 -5.86 18.82
CA ARG A 50 11.85 -5.99 18.01
C ARG A 50 11.51 -6.09 16.54
N PHE A 51 12.40 -5.67 15.65
CA PHE A 51 12.21 -5.81 14.20
C PHE A 51 12.09 -7.27 13.75
N GLU A 52 12.67 -8.20 14.51
CA GLU A 52 12.68 -9.64 14.24
C GLU A 52 11.45 -10.38 14.77
N ASP A 53 10.59 -9.72 15.55
CA ASP A 53 9.36 -10.33 16.06
C ASP A 53 8.41 -10.60 14.87
N GLU A 54 7.81 -11.79 14.81
CA GLU A 54 7.01 -12.25 13.66
C GLU A 54 5.81 -11.35 13.37
N GLU A 55 5.21 -10.79 14.42
CA GLU A 55 4.09 -9.85 14.36
C GLU A 55 4.45 -8.47 13.83
N VAL A 56 5.76 -8.14 13.76
CA VAL A 56 6.23 -6.80 13.35
C VAL A 56 6.54 -6.77 11.86
N LYS A 57 5.90 -5.85 11.13
CA LYS A 57 6.22 -5.56 9.72
C LYS A 57 6.49 -4.07 9.56
N LEU A 58 7.74 -3.75 9.30
CA LEU A 58 8.18 -2.38 9.04
C LEU A 58 8.03 -2.08 7.54
N MET A 59 7.37 -0.98 7.20
CA MET A 59 7.07 -0.59 5.83
C MET A 59 7.54 0.85 5.58
N GLN A 60 8.34 1.04 4.55
CA GLN A 60 8.88 2.36 4.21
C GLN A 60 7.99 3.09 3.20
N TYR A 61 7.83 4.39 3.39
CA TYR A 61 7.17 5.28 2.43
C TYR A 61 7.96 5.37 1.13
N THR A 62 7.31 5.18 0.01
CA THR A 62 7.93 5.21 -1.33
C THR A 62 8.30 6.63 -1.80
N GLY A 63 7.76 7.66 -1.16
CA GLY A 63 7.86 9.05 -1.60
C GLY A 63 6.78 9.46 -2.59
N ILE A 64 5.84 8.57 -2.92
CA ILE A 64 4.77 8.78 -3.90
C ILE A 64 3.41 8.64 -3.20
N LYS A 65 2.42 9.38 -3.72
CA LYS A 65 1.03 9.31 -3.27
C LYS A 65 0.17 8.72 -4.37
N ASP A 66 -0.88 8.05 -3.95
CA ASP A 66 -1.92 7.58 -4.87
C ASP A 66 -2.79 8.75 -5.41
N LYS A 67 -3.72 8.45 -6.29
CA LYS A 67 -4.65 9.45 -6.88
C LYS A 67 -5.52 10.16 -5.84
N ASN A 68 -5.73 9.58 -4.67
CA ASN A 68 -6.46 10.20 -3.57
C ASN A 68 -5.55 11.03 -2.64
N GLY A 69 -4.25 11.11 -2.92
CA GLY A 69 -3.26 11.78 -2.10
C GLY A 69 -2.78 10.97 -0.89
N LYS A 70 -3.14 9.67 -0.81
CA LYS A 70 -2.70 8.74 0.23
C LYS A 70 -1.27 8.30 -0.04
N GLU A 71 -0.42 8.28 0.97
CA GLU A 71 0.98 7.87 0.88
C GLU A 71 1.08 6.36 0.60
N ILE A 72 1.89 6.00 -0.42
CA ILE A 72 2.14 4.62 -0.80
C ILE A 72 3.36 4.09 -0.02
N TYR A 73 3.17 2.97 0.65
CA TYR A 73 4.21 2.30 1.42
C TYR A 73 4.55 0.93 0.84
N GLU A 74 5.71 0.42 1.19
CA GLU A 74 6.09 -0.97 0.95
C GLU A 74 5.00 -1.92 1.46
N GLY A 75 4.72 -2.97 0.70
CA GLY A 75 3.64 -3.92 0.98
C GLY A 75 2.24 -3.45 0.62
N ASP A 76 2.06 -2.21 0.12
CA ASP A 76 0.75 -1.80 -0.39
C ASP A 76 0.39 -2.56 -1.67
N ILE A 77 -0.90 -2.85 -1.82
CA ILE A 77 -1.49 -3.39 -3.03
C ILE A 77 -2.16 -2.23 -3.77
N LEU A 78 -1.68 -2.00 -4.98
CA LEU A 78 -2.19 -0.95 -5.85
C LEU A 78 -3.08 -1.52 -6.94
N LEU A 79 -4.18 -0.85 -7.20
CA LEU A 79 -4.94 -0.97 -8.43
C LEU A 79 -4.38 0.04 -9.42
N SER A 80 -3.96 -0.41 -10.59
CA SER A 80 -3.65 0.46 -11.73
C SER A 80 -4.54 0.12 -12.92
N VAL A 81 -4.90 1.15 -13.66
CA VAL A 81 -5.71 1.04 -14.87
C VAL A 81 -5.03 1.84 -15.96
N ASN A 82 -4.79 1.21 -17.09
CA ASN A 82 -4.21 1.85 -18.28
C ASN A 82 -4.81 1.24 -19.55
N GLU A 83 -4.34 1.66 -20.71
CA GLU A 83 -4.80 1.16 -22.01
C GLU A 83 -4.61 -0.34 -22.23
N ASN A 84 -3.71 -0.98 -21.45
CA ASN A 84 -3.41 -2.41 -21.54
C ASN A 84 -4.27 -3.25 -20.60
N GLY A 85 -5.04 -2.65 -19.70
CA GLY A 85 -5.92 -3.37 -18.78
C GLY A 85 -5.96 -2.85 -17.36
N VAL A 86 -6.42 -3.71 -16.47
CA VAL A 86 -6.51 -3.49 -15.03
C VAL A 86 -5.51 -4.41 -14.35
N PHE A 87 -4.71 -3.84 -13.46
CA PHE A 87 -3.63 -4.57 -12.79
C PHE A 87 -3.72 -4.40 -11.28
N LEU A 88 -3.49 -5.48 -10.56
CA LEU A 88 -3.16 -5.45 -9.15
C LEU A 88 -1.66 -5.61 -8.98
N GLN A 89 -1.05 -4.73 -8.20
CA GLN A 89 0.40 -4.61 -8.10
C GLN A 89 0.81 -4.47 -6.63
N GLU A 90 1.71 -5.36 -6.19
CA GLU A 90 2.34 -5.28 -4.88
C GLU A 90 3.59 -4.41 -4.96
N ILE A 91 3.76 -3.52 -3.99
CA ILE A 91 4.94 -2.67 -3.86
C ILE A 91 5.95 -3.32 -2.90
N GLY A 92 7.17 -3.54 -3.38
CA GLY A 92 8.28 -4.04 -2.57
C GLY A 92 9.56 -3.26 -2.79
N PHE A 93 10.57 -3.55 -1.97
CA PHE A 93 11.90 -2.96 -2.08
C PHE A 93 12.91 -3.98 -2.64
N GLY A 94 13.67 -3.57 -3.63
CA GLY A 94 14.64 -4.45 -4.29
C GLY A 94 13.98 -5.44 -5.26
N GLY A 95 14.74 -6.36 -5.80
CA GLY A 95 14.31 -7.36 -6.79
C GLY A 95 15.29 -7.46 -7.95
N ASP A 96 15.17 -8.52 -8.74
CA ASP A 96 16.05 -8.76 -9.90
C ASP A 96 15.79 -7.74 -11.00
N GLU A 97 16.87 -7.20 -11.61
CA GLU A 97 16.80 -6.16 -12.65
C GLU A 97 16.18 -6.64 -13.97
N ARG A 98 15.75 -7.89 -14.05
CA ARG A 98 15.37 -8.58 -15.28
C ARG A 98 13.91 -8.47 -15.69
N GLU A 99 13.04 -7.92 -14.84
CA GLU A 99 11.63 -7.69 -15.17
C GLU A 99 11.31 -6.21 -15.30
N TYR A 100 10.49 -5.87 -16.28
CA TYR A 100 10.01 -4.51 -16.59
C TYR A 100 9.16 -3.96 -15.45
N THR A 101 9.82 -3.45 -14.42
CA THR A 101 9.15 -2.83 -13.30
C THR A 101 9.45 -1.34 -13.30
N GLU A 102 8.41 -0.52 -13.33
CA GLU A 102 8.56 0.92 -13.12
C GLU A 102 9.16 1.16 -11.74
N PHE A 103 10.28 1.89 -11.71
CA PHE A 103 10.95 2.22 -10.47
C PHE A 103 10.23 3.38 -9.78
N LEU A 104 9.59 3.09 -8.68
CA LEU A 104 9.05 4.09 -7.78
C LEU A 104 10.12 4.44 -6.72
N ASN A 105 11.04 5.37 -7.05
CA ASN A 105 12.08 5.82 -6.11
C ASN A 105 12.90 4.69 -5.45
N GLY A 106 13.23 3.62 -6.18
CA GLY A 106 13.93 2.43 -5.68
C GLY A 106 13.02 1.34 -5.13
N PHE A 107 11.71 1.57 -5.13
CA PHE A 107 10.71 0.54 -4.92
C PHE A 107 10.27 -0.03 -6.27
N LYS A 108 9.86 -1.28 -6.26
CA LYS A 108 9.47 -2.04 -7.44
C LYS A 108 8.07 -2.60 -7.26
N ILE A 109 7.42 -2.85 -8.37
CA ILE A 109 6.30 -3.77 -8.42
C ILE A 109 6.91 -5.17 -8.36
N VAL A 110 6.73 -5.88 -7.23
CA VAL A 110 7.30 -7.20 -7.01
C VAL A 110 6.38 -8.33 -7.46
N ASN A 111 5.07 -8.09 -7.43
CA ASN A 111 4.05 -8.97 -7.98
C ASN A 111 3.04 -8.11 -8.73
N GLY A 112 2.72 -8.48 -9.95
CA GLY A 112 1.71 -7.82 -10.76
C GLY A 112 0.80 -8.86 -11.41
N TYR A 113 -0.50 -8.69 -11.29
CA TYR A 113 -1.49 -9.54 -11.93
C TYR A 113 -2.36 -8.66 -12.82
N ALA A 114 -2.44 -9.01 -14.08
CA ALA A 114 -3.47 -8.45 -14.95
C ALA A 114 -4.81 -9.10 -14.58
N LEU A 115 -5.78 -8.29 -14.21
CA LEU A 115 -7.12 -8.76 -13.90
C LEU A 115 -7.90 -9.06 -15.18
N GLU A 116 -7.65 -8.31 -16.25
CA GLU A 116 -8.28 -8.48 -17.54
C GLU A 116 -7.32 -8.07 -18.67
N HIS A 117 -7.28 -8.89 -19.72
CA HIS A 117 -6.59 -8.62 -20.99
C HIS A 117 -7.60 -8.61 -22.13
N ASP A 118 -7.32 -7.84 -23.15
CA ASP A 118 -8.10 -7.80 -24.40
C ASP A 118 -9.60 -7.44 -24.23
N VAL A 119 -9.90 -6.61 -23.23
CA VAL A 119 -11.26 -6.14 -22.98
C VAL A 119 -11.54 -4.83 -23.72
N THR A 120 -12.78 -4.65 -24.11
CA THR A 120 -13.21 -3.37 -24.67
C THR A 120 -13.22 -2.28 -23.59
N PHE A 121 -13.08 -1.03 -24.01
CA PHE A 121 -13.14 0.14 -23.10
C PHE A 121 -14.40 0.14 -22.21
N SER A 122 -15.53 -0.32 -22.74
CA SER A 122 -16.80 -0.39 -21.99
C SER A 122 -16.75 -1.44 -20.88
N GLU A 123 -16.20 -2.62 -21.16
CA GLU A 123 -16.04 -3.71 -20.19
C GLU A 123 -15.03 -3.31 -19.11
N LEU A 124 -13.91 -2.71 -19.50
CA LEU A 124 -12.90 -2.19 -18.58
C LEU A 124 -13.50 -1.18 -17.60
N LYS A 125 -14.34 -0.29 -18.10
CA LYS A 125 -15.04 0.72 -17.30
C LYS A 125 -15.97 0.08 -16.25
N GLU A 126 -16.75 -0.92 -16.64
CA GLU A 126 -17.65 -1.62 -15.73
C GLU A 126 -16.90 -2.46 -14.72
N PHE A 127 -15.85 -3.15 -15.13
CA PHE A 127 -14.99 -3.94 -14.28
C PHE A 127 -14.30 -3.06 -13.20
N THR A 128 -13.69 -1.96 -13.61
CA THR A 128 -13.07 -0.99 -12.70
C THR A 128 -14.06 -0.45 -11.68
N LYS A 129 -15.27 -0.08 -12.13
CA LYS A 129 -16.35 0.36 -11.25
C LYS A 129 -16.70 -0.68 -10.18
N ASN A 130 -16.78 -1.95 -10.58
CA ASN A 130 -17.09 -3.04 -9.65
C ASN A 130 -15.99 -3.25 -8.62
N ILE A 131 -14.71 -3.18 -9.00
CA ILE A 131 -13.57 -3.26 -8.07
C ILE A 131 -13.59 -2.09 -7.10
N VAL A 132 -13.80 -0.88 -7.59
CA VAL A 132 -13.87 0.33 -6.79
C VAL A 132 -14.99 0.23 -5.73
N LEU A 133 -16.19 -0.21 -6.15
CA LEU A 133 -17.31 -0.40 -5.25
C LEU A 133 -17.07 -1.56 -4.26
N LYS A 134 -16.54 -2.69 -4.72
CA LYS A 134 -16.23 -3.86 -3.87
C LYS A 134 -15.24 -3.52 -2.76
N ASN A 135 -14.26 -2.69 -3.06
CA ASN A 135 -13.18 -2.34 -2.14
C ASN A 135 -13.39 -0.99 -1.42
N ASN A 136 -14.57 -0.37 -1.55
CA ASN A 136 -14.89 0.94 -0.96
C ASN A 136 -13.83 2.01 -1.26
N ILE A 137 -13.24 1.99 -2.46
CA ILE A 137 -12.25 2.97 -2.87
C ILE A 137 -12.99 4.30 -3.05
N PRO A 138 -12.62 5.37 -2.32
CA PRO A 138 -13.24 6.66 -2.50
C PRO A 138 -12.89 7.19 -3.90
N TYR A 139 -13.89 7.40 -4.73
CA TYR A 139 -13.74 8.06 -6.02
C TYR A 139 -14.64 9.29 -6.08
N LYS A 140 -14.13 10.35 -6.66
CA LYS A 140 -14.95 11.51 -6.99
C LYS A 140 -15.76 11.18 -8.23
N ASN A 141 -17.04 11.53 -8.20
CA ASN A 141 -18.01 11.19 -9.23
C ASN A 141 -17.84 12.01 -10.54
N ASP A 142 -16.65 12.51 -10.81
CA ASP A 142 -16.35 13.42 -11.94
C ASP A 142 -16.17 12.69 -13.28
N GLY A 143 -16.56 11.42 -13.29
CA GLY A 143 -16.52 10.55 -14.45
C GLY A 143 -15.47 9.45 -14.32
N ILE A 144 -15.88 8.21 -14.62
CA ILE A 144 -14.99 7.07 -14.69
C ILE A 144 -13.85 7.29 -15.71
N ASP A 145 -14.01 8.25 -16.60
CA ASP A 145 -13.02 8.56 -17.63
C ASP A 145 -11.70 9.09 -17.03
N ASP A 146 -11.76 9.87 -15.94
CA ASP A 146 -10.55 10.28 -15.19
C ASP A 146 -9.89 9.12 -14.41
N PHE A 147 -10.64 8.04 -14.18
CA PHE A 147 -10.12 6.85 -13.52
C PHE A 147 -9.24 6.01 -14.45
N LEU A 148 -9.45 6.08 -15.75
CA LEU A 148 -8.81 5.23 -16.74
C LEU A 148 -7.44 5.71 -17.20
N TYR A 149 -7.03 6.92 -16.85
CA TYR A 149 -5.78 7.48 -17.31
C TYR A 149 -4.83 7.77 -16.16
N ASP A 150 -3.80 6.92 -16.09
CA ASP A 150 -2.52 7.19 -15.47
C ASP A 150 -2.53 7.38 -13.94
N GLY A 151 -2.69 6.29 -13.18
CA GLY A 151 -2.56 6.38 -11.74
C GLY A 151 -2.75 5.08 -10.99
N TRP A 152 -2.39 5.17 -9.72
CA TRP A 152 -2.52 4.07 -8.76
C TRP A 152 -3.48 4.46 -7.64
N TRP A 153 -4.22 3.45 -7.15
CA TRP A 153 -5.07 3.55 -5.96
C TRP A 153 -4.68 2.47 -4.99
N ILE A 154 -4.44 2.83 -3.74
CA ILE A 154 -4.20 1.85 -2.68
C ILE A 154 -5.53 1.18 -2.36
N ILE A 155 -5.61 -0.13 -2.56
CA ILE A 155 -6.79 -0.95 -2.25
C ILE A 155 -6.60 -1.86 -1.04
N GLY A 156 -5.39 -2.00 -0.54
CA GLY A 156 -5.04 -2.81 0.61
C GLY A 156 -3.53 -2.92 0.80
N ASN A 157 -3.12 -3.90 1.58
CA ASN A 157 -1.74 -4.29 1.73
C ASN A 157 -1.61 -5.82 1.89
N ILE A 158 -0.41 -6.35 1.63
CA ILE A 158 -0.15 -7.81 1.62
C ILE A 158 -0.36 -8.49 2.98
N TYR A 159 -0.38 -7.75 4.06
CA TYR A 159 -0.51 -8.32 5.41
C TYR A 159 -1.96 -8.41 5.86
N GLU A 160 -2.81 -7.46 5.46
CA GLU A 160 -4.22 -7.43 5.82
C GLU A 160 -5.14 -7.99 4.73
N ASN A 161 -4.70 -7.90 3.45
CA ASN A 161 -5.54 -8.18 2.28
C ASN A 161 -4.87 -9.16 1.31
N LYS A 162 -4.14 -10.15 1.81
CA LYS A 162 -3.40 -11.14 1.02
C LYS A 162 -4.27 -11.85 -0.02
N ASN A 163 -5.52 -12.09 0.32
CA ASN A 163 -6.52 -12.68 -0.56
C ASN A 163 -6.75 -11.90 -1.86
N LEU A 164 -6.52 -10.59 -1.88
CA LEU A 164 -6.64 -9.79 -3.11
C LEU A 164 -5.69 -10.25 -4.22
N LEU A 165 -4.53 -10.81 -3.85
CA LEU A 165 -3.53 -11.33 -4.79
C LEU A 165 -3.68 -12.84 -5.04
N GLU A 166 -4.40 -13.58 -4.18
CA GLU A 166 -4.56 -15.03 -4.26
C GLU A 166 -5.78 -15.46 -5.09
N GLU A 167 -6.86 -14.68 -5.13
CA GLU A 167 -8.08 -14.97 -5.88
C GLU A 167 -7.90 -14.96 -7.42
N GLN A 168 -6.68 -14.70 -7.90
CA GLN A 168 -6.33 -14.51 -9.31
C GLN A 168 -5.55 -15.71 -9.92
N LYS A 169 -5.45 -16.82 -9.20
CA LYS A 169 -4.75 -18.02 -9.69
C LYS A 169 -5.73 -19.04 -10.32
#